data_e4297bed7d08837390edf7da86b05ef2
#
_entry.id   e4297bed7d08837390edf7da86b05ef2
#
_cell.length_a   1.000
_cell.length_b   1.000
_cell.length_c   1.000
_cell.angle_alpha   90.00
_cell.angle_beta   90.00
_cell.angle_gamma   90.00
#
_symmetry.space_group_name_H-M   'P 1'
#
loop_
_entity.id
_entity.type
_entity.pdbx_description
1 polymer ?
#
loop_
_entity_poly.entity_id
_entity_poly.type
_entity_poly.pdbx_seq_one_letter_code
_entity_poly.pdbx_strand_id
1 'polypeptide(L)'
;HIPGERFRLKEITQTVDSLYQGNYARYADDLYARSIFARPDDMKQVHTFDELRDDPMYDAAVDVLAAFFSVWGWRGNGETYEQLLGDGIREMNRDHEYYPDANFTMRLSYGLCKPIDFIPGTTGLKEEATSMITSPRSFLNKHEQNPENYDYQLIDPVYKWMKKGKFSPQYIDRQTGQLPLCFLTTNDITGGNSGSGMFDGKGRLIGLAFDGNWEAMSGDLKFDNALQRCIGVD
;
A
#
# COMPACT_ATOMS: atom_id res chain seq x y z
N HIS A 1 8.12 14.30 -17.80
CA HIS A 1 7.16 15.18 -18.48
C HIS A 1 6.51 14.39 -19.61
N ILE A 2 5.26 13.99 -19.43
CA ILE A 2 4.46 13.35 -20.48
C ILE A 2 3.91 14.50 -21.35
N PRO A 3 4.18 14.55 -22.66
CA PRO A 3 3.59 15.56 -23.52
C PRO A 3 2.07 15.48 -23.47
N GLY A 4 1.40 16.56 -23.08
CA GLY A 4 -0.05 16.60 -22.82
C GLY A 4 -0.98 16.18 -23.96
N GLU A 5 -0.43 16.02 -25.19
CA GLU A 5 -1.17 15.50 -26.33
C GLU A 5 -1.26 13.97 -26.40
N ARG A 6 -0.42 13.25 -25.63
CA ARG A 6 -0.38 11.77 -25.66
C ARG A 6 -1.23 11.11 -24.58
N PHE A 7 -1.47 11.79 -23.46
CA PHE A 7 -2.41 11.34 -22.45
C PHE A 7 -3.74 12.07 -22.62
N ARG A 8 -4.55 11.64 -23.56
CA ARG A 8 -5.90 12.14 -23.75
C ARG A 8 -6.89 10.99 -23.55
N LEU A 9 -7.79 11.15 -22.60
CA LEU A 9 -9.02 10.41 -22.50
C LEU A 9 -9.99 10.96 -23.56
N LYS A 10 -9.84 10.49 -24.80
CA LYS A 10 -10.52 11.12 -25.96
C LYS A 10 -12.02 11.01 -25.86
N GLU A 11 -12.52 9.83 -25.63
CA GLU A 11 -13.95 9.51 -25.58
C GLU A 11 -14.59 10.19 -24.34
N ILE A 12 -13.95 10.05 -23.18
CA ILE A 12 -14.43 10.71 -21.95
C ILE A 12 -14.44 12.23 -22.13
N THR A 13 -13.36 12.82 -22.63
CA THR A 13 -13.27 14.29 -22.82
C THR A 13 -14.36 14.77 -23.78
N GLN A 14 -14.51 14.10 -24.92
CA GLN A 14 -15.53 14.45 -25.91
C GLN A 14 -16.94 14.33 -25.32
N THR A 15 -17.22 13.29 -24.58
CA THR A 15 -18.51 13.07 -23.90
C THR A 15 -18.78 14.14 -22.87
N VAL A 16 -17.77 14.45 -22.02
CA VAL A 16 -17.92 15.48 -20.97
C VAL A 16 -18.11 16.86 -21.57
N ASP A 17 -17.38 17.22 -22.61
CA ASP A 17 -17.52 18.51 -23.25
C ASP A 17 -18.88 18.66 -23.95
N SER A 18 -19.33 17.62 -24.65
CA SER A 18 -20.56 17.69 -25.45
C SER A 18 -21.86 17.53 -24.63
N LEU A 19 -21.89 16.63 -23.67
CA LEU A 19 -23.10 16.27 -22.94
C LEU A 19 -23.17 16.88 -21.53
N TYR A 20 -22.01 17.15 -20.92
CA TYR A 20 -21.93 17.64 -19.53
C TYR A 20 -21.31 19.04 -19.42
N GLN A 21 -21.09 19.73 -20.53
CA GLN A 21 -20.57 21.11 -20.57
C GLN A 21 -19.23 21.26 -19.80
N GLY A 22 -18.35 20.27 -19.90
CA GLY A 22 -17.06 20.26 -19.22
C GLY A 22 -17.12 19.84 -17.74
N ASN A 23 -18.29 19.44 -17.22
CA ASN A 23 -18.47 19.08 -15.82
C ASN A 23 -18.18 17.59 -15.58
N TYR A 24 -16.95 17.27 -15.23
CA TYR A 24 -16.49 15.90 -14.94
C TYR A 24 -17.17 15.28 -13.71
N ALA A 25 -17.48 16.07 -12.67
CA ALA A 25 -18.14 15.55 -11.48
C ALA A 25 -19.56 15.05 -11.83
N ARG A 26 -20.33 15.84 -12.58
CA ARG A 26 -21.66 15.43 -13.04
C ARG A 26 -21.60 14.20 -13.96
N TYR A 27 -20.59 14.10 -14.81
CA TYR A 27 -20.38 12.90 -15.63
C TYR A 27 -20.10 11.68 -14.76
N ALA A 28 -19.24 11.80 -13.76
CA ALA A 28 -18.92 10.71 -12.84
C ALA A 28 -20.17 10.26 -12.07
N ASP A 29 -20.94 11.20 -11.51
CA ASP A 29 -22.19 10.89 -10.79
C ASP A 29 -23.17 10.11 -11.68
N ASP A 30 -23.36 10.55 -12.94
CA ASP A 30 -24.24 9.89 -13.90
C ASP A 30 -23.70 8.50 -14.30
N LEU A 31 -22.40 8.38 -14.47
CA LEU A 31 -21.73 7.12 -14.78
C LEU A 31 -21.98 6.09 -13.67
N TYR A 32 -21.75 6.46 -12.42
CA TYR A 32 -22.01 5.59 -11.27
C TYR A 32 -23.49 5.26 -11.10
N ALA A 33 -24.38 6.20 -11.34
CA ALA A 33 -25.81 5.97 -11.22
C ALA A 33 -26.35 4.96 -12.24
N ARG A 34 -25.78 4.94 -13.45
CA ARG A 34 -26.23 4.05 -14.55
C ARG A 34 -25.49 2.73 -14.63
N SER A 35 -24.26 2.67 -14.16
CA SER A 35 -23.41 1.49 -14.31
C SER A 35 -23.87 0.33 -13.42
N ILE A 36 -23.89 -0.86 -14.02
CA ILE A 36 -24.12 -2.12 -13.32
C ILE A 36 -22.95 -2.47 -12.38
N PHE A 37 -21.72 -2.03 -12.69
CA PHE A 37 -20.54 -2.25 -11.85
C PHE A 37 -20.64 -1.54 -10.50
N ALA A 38 -21.45 -0.49 -10.40
CA ALA A 38 -21.72 0.21 -9.14
C ALA A 38 -22.84 -0.46 -8.31
N ARG A 39 -23.49 -1.51 -8.84
CA ARG A 39 -24.61 -2.20 -8.20
C ARG A 39 -24.32 -3.71 -8.06
N PRO A 40 -23.73 -4.14 -6.95
CA PRO A 40 -23.28 -5.54 -6.76
C PRO A 40 -24.39 -6.59 -6.91
N ASP A 41 -25.62 -6.26 -6.59
CA ASP A 41 -26.74 -7.19 -6.73
C ASP A 41 -27.18 -7.38 -8.18
N ASP A 42 -27.12 -6.32 -9.00
CA ASP A 42 -27.40 -6.41 -10.42
C ASP A 42 -26.28 -7.20 -11.15
N MET A 43 -25.03 -7.04 -10.71
CA MET A 43 -23.89 -7.81 -11.24
C MET A 43 -24.07 -9.33 -11.09
N LYS A 44 -24.77 -9.80 -10.06
CA LYS A 44 -25.05 -11.24 -9.87
C LYS A 44 -25.96 -11.83 -10.96
N GLN A 45 -26.67 -10.99 -11.70
CA GLN A 45 -27.60 -11.39 -12.76
C GLN A 45 -26.96 -11.35 -14.15
N VAL A 46 -25.74 -10.89 -14.26
CA VAL A 46 -24.96 -10.88 -15.51
C VAL A 46 -24.50 -12.28 -15.83
N HIS A 47 -24.80 -12.76 -17.02
CA HIS A 47 -24.47 -14.12 -17.48
C HIS A 47 -23.52 -14.13 -18.68
N THR A 48 -23.43 -13.03 -19.42
CA THR A 48 -22.59 -12.93 -20.61
C THR A 48 -21.75 -11.66 -20.60
N PHE A 49 -20.62 -11.71 -21.31
CA PHE A 49 -19.76 -10.53 -21.46
C PHE A 49 -20.43 -9.41 -22.29
N ASP A 50 -21.29 -9.78 -23.22
CA ASP A 50 -21.99 -8.80 -24.07
C ASP A 50 -22.94 -7.90 -23.25
N GLU A 51 -23.51 -8.40 -22.16
CA GLU A 51 -24.33 -7.59 -21.25
C GLU A 51 -23.53 -6.50 -20.52
N LEU A 52 -22.23 -6.69 -20.37
CA LEU A 52 -21.32 -5.70 -19.77
C LEU A 52 -20.80 -4.68 -20.78
N ARG A 53 -20.81 -5.04 -22.07
CA ARG A 53 -20.23 -4.20 -23.13
C ARG A 53 -20.99 -2.88 -23.33
N ASP A 54 -22.31 -2.91 -23.10
CA ASP A 54 -23.18 -1.73 -23.23
C ASP A 54 -23.21 -0.84 -21.96
N ASP A 55 -22.45 -1.23 -20.94
CA ASP A 55 -22.35 -0.46 -19.70
C ASP A 55 -21.47 0.77 -19.89
N PRO A 56 -21.94 1.97 -19.49
CA PRO A 56 -21.18 3.21 -19.70
C PRO A 56 -19.83 3.24 -18.96
N MET A 57 -19.68 2.48 -17.88
CA MET A 57 -18.40 2.39 -17.17
C MET A 57 -17.40 1.50 -17.91
N TYR A 58 -17.89 0.51 -18.68
CA TYR A 58 -17.05 -0.30 -19.53
C TYR A 58 -16.35 0.56 -20.59
N ASP A 59 -17.10 1.41 -21.29
CA ASP A 59 -16.54 2.32 -22.29
C ASP A 59 -15.54 3.30 -21.67
N ALA A 60 -15.88 3.87 -20.49
CA ALA A 60 -14.98 4.75 -19.76
C ALA A 60 -13.67 4.03 -19.35
N ALA A 61 -13.78 2.78 -18.88
CA ALA A 61 -12.61 1.98 -18.52
C ALA A 61 -11.72 1.64 -19.74
N VAL A 62 -12.33 1.34 -20.89
CA VAL A 62 -11.60 1.09 -22.14
C VAL A 62 -10.82 2.32 -22.58
N ASP A 63 -11.42 3.54 -22.50
CA ASP A 63 -10.73 4.79 -22.86
C ASP A 63 -9.55 5.08 -21.92
N VAL A 64 -9.73 4.85 -20.62
CA VAL A 64 -8.65 4.98 -19.61
C VAL A 64 -7.51 3.99 -19.90
N LEU A 65 -7.84 2.72 -20.17
CA LEU A 65 -6.84 1.71 -20.47
C LEU A 65 -6.10 2.01 -21.78
N ALA A 66 -6.81 2.46 -22.82
CA ALA A 66 -6.20 2.84 -24.08
C ALA A 66 -5.22 4.00 -23.91
N ALA A 67 -5.59 5.02 -23.12
CA ALA A 67 -4.72 6.13 -22.77
C ALA A 67 -3.49 5.65 -21.97
N PHE A 68 -3.70 4.79 -20.97
CA PHE A 68 -2.63 4.21 -20.17
C PHE A 68 -1.63 3.44 -21.03
N PHE A 69 -2.09 2.51 -21.88
CA PHE A 69 -1.20 1.74 -22.75
C PHE A 69 -0.50 2.60 -23.81
N SER A 70 -1.12 3.69 -24.26
CA SER A 70 -0.46 4.63 -25.18
C SER A 70 0.74 5.31 -24.54
N VAL A 71 0.68 5.58 -23.22
CA VAL A 71 1.79 6.14 -22.44
C VAL A 71 2.81 5.05 -22.08
N TRP A 72 2.33 3.87 -21.71
CA TRP A 72 3.20 2.73 -21.36
C TRP A 72 4.07 2.30 -22.53
N GLY A 73 3.50 2.21 -23.74
CA GLY A 73 4.26 1.92 -24.97
C GLY A 73 5.30 2.98 -25.33
N TRP A 74 5.23 4.15 -24.70
CA TRP A 74 6.16 5.27 -24.92
C TRP A 74 7.38 5.29 -24.00
N ARG A 75 7.61 4.24 -23.22
CA ARG A 75 8.80 4.17 -22.33
C ARG A 75 10.11 4.43 -23.07
N GLY A 76 10.13 4.32 -24.40
CA GLY A 76 11.25 4.74 -25.25
C GLY A 76 12.56 4.12 -24.76
N ASN A 77 13.63 4.91 -24.75
CA ASN A 77 14.96 4.52 -24.26
C ASN A 77 15.11 4.72 -22.73
N GLY A 78 14.01 4.85 -21.96
CA GLY A 78 14.05 5.08 -20.51
C GLY A 78 14.87 4.03 -19.79
N GLU A 79 14.65 2.74 -20.10
CA GLU A 79 15.40 1.63 -19.52
C GLU A 79 16.91 1.74 -19.78
N THR A 80 17.31 2.20 -20.98
CA THR A 80 18.73 2.41 -21.29
C THR A 80 19.34 3.51 -20.44
N TYR A 81 18.61 4.61 -20.23
CA TYR A 81 19.07 5.71 -19.39
C TYR A 81 19.09 5.35 -17.90
N GLU A 82 18.13 4.57 -17.43
CA GLU A 82 18.09 4.02 -16.07
C GLU A 82 19.30 3.10 -15.84
N GLN A 83 19.62 2.21 -16.80
CA GLN A 83 20.81 1.37 -16.75
C GLN A 83 22.09 2.20 -16.71
N LEU A 84 22.25 3.18 -17.59
CA LEU A 84 23.43 4.06 -17.62
C LEU A 84 23.59 4.84 -16.32
N LEU A 85 22.49 5.34 -15.76
CA LEU A 85 22.49 6.00 -14.45
C LEU A 85 22.91 5.04 -13.34
N GLY A 86 22.34 3.85 -13.33
CA GLY A 86 22.67 2.80 -12.36
C GLY A 86 24.14 2.37 -12.43
N ASP A 87 24.67 2.21 -13.65
CA ASP A 87 26.07 1.88 -13.85
C ASP A 87 27.01 3.03 -13.42
N GLY A 88 26.62 4.28 -13.70
CA GLY A 88 27.35 5.45 -13.23
C GLY A 88 27.40 5.56 -11.72
N ILE A 89 26.26 5.32 -11.04
CA ILE A 89 26.18 5.32 -9.57
C ILE A 89 27.08 4.22 -8.98
N ARG A 90 27.05 3.01 -9.55
CA ARG A 90 27.93 1.90 -9.12
C ARG A 90 29.41 2.23 -9.35
N GLU A 91 29.75 2.85 -10.47
CA GLU A 91 31.13 3.25 -10.75
C GLU A 91 31.63 4.34 -9.79
N MET A 92 30.76 5.27 -9.40
CA MET A 92 31.08 6.30 -8.41
C MET A 92 31.25 5.75 -6.99
N ASN A 93 30.58 4.65 -6.65
CA ASN A 93 30.55 4.10 -5.30
C ASN A 93 30.96 2.61 -5.31
N ARG A 94 32.15 2.31 -5.82
CA ARG A 94 32.62 0.92 -6.04
C ARG A 94 32.70 0.05 -4.80
N ASP A 95 32.85 0.67 -3.63
CA ASP A 95 32.96 -0.03 -2.35
C ASP A 95 31.61 -0.23 -1.66
N HIS A 96 30.51 0.23 -2.29
CA HIS A 96 29.15 0.05 -1.77
C HIS A 96 28.51 -1.20 -2.35
N GLU A 97 27.97 -2.05 -1.47
CA GLU A 97 27.20 -3.22 -1.88
C GLU A 97 25.77 -2.79 -2.25
N TYR A 98 25.38 -3.08 -3.49
CA TYR A 98 24.02 -2.85 -3.97
C TYR A 98 23.28 -4.18 -4.05
N TYR A 99 22.11 -4.23 -3.48
CA TYR A 99 21.21 -5.36 -3.64
C TYR A 99 20.11 -5.02 -4.68
N PRO A 100 19.69 -6.01 -5.48
CA PRO A 100 18.70 -5.77 -6.51
C PRO A 100 17.28 -5.74 -5.91
N ASP A 101 16.34 -5.05 -6.56
CA ASP A 101 14.91 -5.12 -6.24
C ASP A 101 14.31 -6.51 -6.46
N ALA A 102 13.09 -6.71 -5.94
CA ALA A 102 12.35 -7.93 -6.13
C ALA A 102 11.97 -8.14 -7.61
N ASN A 103 12.31 -9.30 -8.14
CA ASN A 103 12.15 -9.67 -9.55
C ASN A 103 11.60 -11.08 -9.70
N PHE A 104 10.72 -11.52 -8.81
CA PHE A 104 10.13 -12.86 -8.74
C PHE A 104 11.12 -13.99 -8.45
N THR A 105 12.33 -13.67 -8.00
CA THR A 105 13.28 -14.63 -7.46
C THR A 105 13.26 -14.60 -5.94
N MET A 106 13.67 -15.71 -5.31
CA MET A 106 13.74 -15.76 -3.86
C MET A 106 14.80 -14.79 -3.34
N ARG A 107 14.46 -14.02 -2.33
CA ARG A 107 15.32 -13.09 -1.64
C ARG A 107 15.22 -13.26 -0.15
N LEU A 108 16.30 -12.97 0.52
CA LEU A 108 16.35 -12.89 1.97
C LEU A 108 16.61 -11.43 2.37
N SER A 109 15.61 -10.81 2.99
CA SER A 109 15.81 -9.59 3.77
C SER A 109 15.96 -9.96 5.23
N TYR A 110 16.88 -9.32 5.94
CA TYR A 110 17.10 -9.59 7.36
C TYR A 110 17.20 -8.29 8.16
N GLY A 111 16.82 -8.36 9.43
CA GLY A 111 16.77 -7.21 10.31
C GLY A 111 16.53 -7.62 11.75
N LEU A 112 16.24 -6.65 12.58
CA LEU A 112 15.95 -6.81 14.00
C LEU A 112 14.54 -6.36 14.30
N CYS A 113 13.85 -7.03 15.22
CA CYS A 113 12.65 -6.48 15.84
C CYS A 113 13.05 -5.24 16.65
N LYS A 114 12.60 -4.06 16.23
CA LYS A 114 13.02 -2.79 16.82
C LYS A 114 11.91 -1.75 16.68
N PRO A 115 11.65 -0.92 17.71
CA PRO A 115 10.77 0.24 17.55
C PRO A 115 11.39 1.26 16.60
N ILE A 116 10.60 2.24 16.16
CA ILE A 116 11.10 3.43 15.47
C ILE A 116 11.96 4.22 16.45
N ASP A 117 13.13 4.68 16.03
CA ASP A 117 13.96 5.51 16.88
C ASP A 117 13.31 6.88 17.08
N PHE A 118 13.12 7.29 18.33
CA PHE A 118 12.59 8.61 18.63
C PHE A 118 13.65 9.67 18.30
N ILE A 119 13.32 10.53 17.32
CA ILE A 119 14.15 11.67 16.94
C ILE A 119 13.36 12.96 17.29
N PRO A 120 13.81 13.76 18.26
CA PRO A 120 13.16 15.01 18.60
C PRO A 120 13.03 15.93 17.36
N GLY A 121 11.83 16.47 17.13
CA GLY A 121 11.56 17.37 16.01
C GLY A 121 11.23 16.70 14.68
N THR A 122 11.22 15.38 14.59
CA THR A 122 10.63 14.68 13.45
C THR A 122 9.10 14.66 13.59
N THR A 123 8.43 14.81 12.45
CA THR A 123 7.00 15.03 12.38
C THR A 123 6.20 13.93 13.09
N GLY A 124 5.54 14.30 14.18
CA GLY A 124 4.42 13.57 14.76
C GLY A 124 4.72 12.36 15.62
N LEU A 125 5.96 11.89 15.72
CA LEU A 125 6.31 10.80 16.63
C LEU A 125 6.39 11.34 18.07
N LYS A 126 5.49 10.87 18.92
CA LYS A 126 5.58 11.04 20.37
C LYS A 126 6.39 9.89 20.95
N GLU A 127 6.98 10.11 22.13
CA GLU A 127 7.72 9.06 22.86
C GLU A 127 6.89 7.77 23.04
N GLU A 128 5.57 7.88 23.07
CA GLU A 128 4.60 6.77 23.10
C GLU A 128 4.54 5.94 21.78
N ALA A 129 5.04 6.48 20.67
CA ALA A 129 5.10 5.78 19.37
C ALA A 129 6.29 4.81 19.27
N THR A 130 7.10 4.69 20.30
CA THR A 130 8.29 3.83 20.32
C THR A 130 8.00 2.36 20.63
N SER A 131 6.73 1.96 20.69
CA SER A 131 6.40 0.55 20.86
C SER A 131 6.75 -0.27 19.62
N MET A 132 7.46 -1.37 19.84
CA MET A 132 7.76 -2.34 18.78
C MET A 132 6.54 -3.13 18.33
N ILE A 133 5.48 -3.18 19.14
CA ILE A 133 4.26 -3.94 18.83
C ILE A 133 3.03 -3.05 18.82
N THR A 134 2.09 -3.39 17.93
CA THR A 134 0.71 -2.92 18.01
C THR A 134 -0.10 -3.94 18.79
N SER A 135 -0.80 -3.49 19.83
CA SER A 135 -1.67 -4.32 20.67
C SER A 135 -3.13 -3.89 20.55
N PRO A 136 -4.09 -4.72 20.98
CA PRO A 136 -5.50 -4.31 21.05
C PRO A 136 -5.72 -3.02 21.83
N ARG A 137 -4.94 -2.78 22.88
CA ARG A 137 -5.00 -1.56 23.69
C ARG A 137 -4.56 -0.32 22.89
N SER A 138 -3.43 -0.41 22.18
CA SER A 138 -2.93 0.70 21.37
C SER A 138 -3.88 1.02 20.22
N PHE A 139 -4.50 -0.01 19.63
CA PHE A 139 -5.48 0.16 18.58
C PHE A 139 -6.77 0.83 19.08
N LEU A 140 -7.30 0.37 20.24
CA LEU A 140 -8.45 1.01 20.89
C LEU A 140 -8.19 2.47 21.19
N ASN A 141 -7.00 2.81 21.70
CA ASN A 141 -6.63 4.19 21.98
C ASN A 141 -6.68 5.06 20.73
N LYS A 142 -6.17 4.56 19.59
CA LYS A 142 -6.23 5.29 18.31
C LYS A 142 -7.67 5.49 17.83
N HIS A 143 -8.50 4.46 17.91
CA HIS A 143 -9.92 4.53 17.58
C HIS A 143 -10.66 5.55 18.44
N GLU A 144 -10.49 5.48 19.76
CA GLU A 144 -11.16 6.38 20.70
C GLU A 144 -10.69 7.84 20.62
N GLN A 145 -9.43 8.06 20.24
CA GLN A 145 -8.86 9.42 20.05
C GLN A 145 -9.23 10.03 18.69
N ASN A 146 -9.61 9.22 17.71
CA ASN A 146 -9.89 9.67 16.35
C ASN A 146 -11.23 9.09 15.84
N PRO A 147 -12.36 9.40 16.48
CA PRO A 147 -13.64 8.76 16.19
C PRO A 147 -14.19 9.05 14.78
N GLU A 148 -13.77 10.16 14.19
CA GLU A 148 -14.22 10.57 12.85
C GLU A 148 -13.27 10.08 11.73
N ASN A 149 -12.11 9.52 12.08
CA ASN A 149 -11.15 9.06 11.08
C ASN A 149 -11.46 7.64 10.63
N TYR A 150 -11.76 7.48 9.34
CA TYR A 150 -12.08 6.20 8.72
C TYR A 150 -10.99 5.14 8.94
N ASP A 151 -9.71 5.51 8.89
CA ASP A 151 -8.59 4.59 9.02
C ASP A 151 -8.51 3.91 10.41
N TYR A 152 -9.14 4.51 11.41
CA TYR A 152 -9.17 3.99 12.78
C TYR A 152 -10.54 3.43 13.19
N GLN A 153 -11.46 3.29 12.23
CA GLN A 153 -12.76 2.70 12.52
C GLN A 153 -12.64 1.22 12.84
N LEU A 154 -13.39 0.79 13.83
CA LEU A 154 -13.52 -0.61 14.22
C LEU A 154 -14.95 -1.08 14.05
N ILE A 155 -15.11 -2.24 13.42
CA ILE A 155 -16.42 -2.88 13.40
C ILE A 155 -16.79 -3.37 14.81
N ASP A 156 -18.03 -3.28 15.15
CA ASP A 156 -18.59 -3.59 16.47
C ASP A 156 -18.08 -4.89 17.13
N PRO A 157 -18.05 -6.04 16.43
CA PRO A 157 -17.57 -7.28 17.03
C PRO A 157 -16.10 -7.21 17.45
N VAL A 158 -15.24 -6.57 16.63
CA VAL A 158 -13.81 -6.41 16.90
C VAL A 158 -13.60 -5.44 18.07
N TYR A 159 -14.29 -4.30 18.06
CA TYR A 159 -14.24 -3.34 19.16
C TYR A 159 -14.61 -3.99 20.51
N LYS A 160 -15.75 -4.72 20.54
CA LYS A 160 -16.22 -5.41 21.75
C LYS A 160 -15.25 -6.49 22.22
N TRP A 161 -14.64 -7.22 21.28
CA TRP A 161 -13.64 -8.24 21.60
C TRP A 161 -12.37 -7.62 22.20
N MET A 162 -11.83 -6.57 21.57
CA MET A 162 -10.66 -5.85 22.09
C MET A 162 -10.94 -5.21 23.43
N LYS A 163 -12.10 -4.56 23.60
CA LYS A 163 -12.52 -3.90 24.86
C LYS A 163 -12.66 -4.91 26.01
N LYS A 164 -13.11 -6.13 25.72
CA LYS A 164 -13.21 -7.20 26.72
C LYS A 164 -11.85 -7.63 27.27
N GLY A 165 -10.79 -7.51 26.50
CA GLY A 165 -9.40 -7.76 26.91
C GLY A 165 -9.11 -9.19 27.38
N LYS A 166 -9.94 -10.18 26.97
CA LYS A 166 -9.75 -11.58 27.33
C LYS A 166 -9.15 -12.32 26.14
N PHE A 167 -7.85 -12.48 26.16
CA PHE A 167 -7.08 -13.15 25.11
C PHE A 167 -6.53 -14.47 25.65
N SER A 168 -6.33 -15.45 24.76
CA SER A 168 -5.73 -16.72 25.16
C SER A 168 -4.28 -16.51 25.63
N PRO A 169 -3.89 -17.05 26.80
CA PRO A 169 -2.56 -16.83 27.36
C PRO A 169 -1.40 -17.26 26.46
N GLN A 170 -1.64 -18.20 25.55
CA GLN A 170 -0.62 -18.70 24.62
C GLN A 170 -0.18 -17.65 23.58
N TYR A 171 -1.03 -16.66 23.31
CA TYR A 171 -0.76 -15.57 22.37
C TYR A 171 -0.28 -14.28 23.06
N ILE A 172 -0.21 -14.29 24.38
CA ILE A 172 0.32 -13.14 25.13
C ILE A 172 1.83 -13.19 25.14
N ASP A 173 2.46 -12.14 24.63
CA ASP A 173 3.89 -11.99 24.72
C ASP A 173 4.34 -11.87 26.19
N ARG A 174 5.31 -12.68 26.58
CA ARG A 174 5.74 -12.81 27.97
C ARG A 174 6.51 -11.59 28.48
N GLN A 175 7.12 -10.83 27.60
CA GLN A 175 7.92 -9.66 27.99
C GLN A 175 7.04 -8.43 28.16
N THR A 176 6.10 -8.23 27.24
CA THR A 176 5.22 -7.06 27.24
C THR A 176 3.92 -7.30 28.00
N GLY A 177 3.54 -8.55 28.22
CA GLY A 177 2.23 -8.92 28.80
C GLY A 177 1.05 -8.57 27.90
N GLN A 178 1.27 -8.32 26.62
CA GLN A 178 0.25 -7.90 25.66
C GLN A 178 0.09 -8.93 24.55
N LEU A 179 -1.09 -8.92 23.91
CA LEU A 179 -1.30 -9.62 22.65
C LEU A 179 -0.69 -8.79 21.52
N PRO A 180 0.36 -9.24 20.81
CA PRO A 180 0.81 -8.56 19.61
C PRO A 180 -0.22 -8.77 18.49
N LEU A 181 -0.52 -7.74 17.74
CA LEU A 181 -1.28 -7.80 16.49
C LEU A 181 -0.34 -7.63 15.31
N CYS A 182 0.60 -6.69 15.45
CA CYS A 182 1.66 -6.43 14.52
C CYS A 182 2.94 -6.12 15.29
N PHE A 183 4.07 -6.31 14.62
CA PHE A 183 5.38 -5.97 15.15
C PHE A 183 6.24 -5.27 14.09
N LEU A 184 7.23 -4.51 14.55
CA LEU A 184 8.12 -3.74 13.70
C LEU A 184 9.49 -4.40 13.58
N THR A 185 10.04 -4.40 12.36
CA THR A 185 11.39 -4.87 12.10
C THR A 185 12.16 -3.89 11.21
N THR A 186 13.49 -3.97 11.24
CA THR A 186 14.37 -3.16 10.40
C THR A 186 14.63 -3.77 9.02
N ASN A 187 13.85 -4.75 8.61
CA ASN A 187 13.96 -5.32 7.28
C ASN A 187 13.67 -4.25 6.22
N ASP A 188 14.53 -4.14 5.24
CA ASP A 188 14.23 -3.38 4.03
C ASP A 188 13.34 -4.24 3.13
N ILE A 189 12.17 -3.72 2.80
CA ILE A 189 11.17 -4.38 1.97
C ILE A 189 10.67 -3.44 0.89
N THR A 190 10.19 -4.00 -0.21
CA THR A 190 9.56 -3.27 -1.30
C THR A 190 8.28 -3.99 -1.73
N GLY A 191 7.58 -3.45 -2.73
CA GLY A 191 6.41 -4.08 -3.32
C GLY A 191 6.69 -5.52 -3.76
N GLY A 192 5.79 -6.45 -3.41
CA GLY A 192 5.96 -7.88 -3.63
C GLY A 192 6.36 -8.69 -2.38
N ASN A 193 6.81 -8.03 -1.32
CA ASN A 193 7.09 -8.69 -0.04
C ASN A 193 5.82 -9.00 0.78
N SER A 194 4.69 -8.38 0.45
CA SER A 194 3.43 -8.58 1.17
C SER A 194 3.03 -10.06 1.22
N GLY A 195 2.75 -10.58 2.43
CA GLY A 195 2.43 -11.98 2.69
C GLY A 195 3.64 -12.92 2.80
N SER A 196 4.86 -12.42 2.65
CA SER A 196 6.07 -13.23 2.85
C SER A 196 6.22 -13.64 4.31
N GLY A 197 6.60 -14.91 4.55
CA GLY A 197 6.85 -15.41 5.90
C GLY A 197 8.04 -14.71 6.56
N MET A 198 7.84 -14.27 7.79
CA MET A 198 8.90 -13.73 8.64
C MET A 198 9.34 -14.79 9.64
N PHE A 199 10.64 -15.03 9.71
CA PHE A 199 11.22 -16.10 10.51
C PHE A 199 12.22 -15.56 11.52
N ASP A 200 12.25 -16.16 12.71
CA ASP A 200 13.30 -15.86 13.69
C ASP A 200 14.63 -16.51 13.32
N GLY A 201 15.69 -16.19 14.07
CA GLY A 201 17.03 -16.75 13.85
C GLY A 201 17.14 -18.28 14.01
N LYS A 202 16.06 -18.96 14.38
CA LYS A 202 15.96 -20.42 14.45
C LYS A 202 15.09 -21.01 13.32
N GLY A 203 14.66 -20.19 12.37
CA GLY A 203 13.82 -20.60 11.26
C GLY A 203 12.34 -20.84 11.62
N ARG A 204 11.86 -20.34 12.76
CA ARG A 204 10.47 -20.46 13.15
C ARG A 204 9.68 -19.28 12.59
N LEU A 205 8.54 -19.56 11.99
CA LEU A 205 7.61 -18.53 11.51
C LEU A 205 7.12 -17.71 12.71
N ILE A 206 7.27 -16.39 12.63
CA ILE A 206 6.86 -15.42 13.65
C ILE A 206 5.84 -14.41 13.13
N GLY A 207 5.52 -14.43 11.85
CA GLY A 207 4.52 -13.56 11.26
C GLY A 207 4.64 -13.47 9.76
N LEU A 208 3.85 -12.59 9.18
CA LEU A 208 3.83 -12.31 7.75
C LEU A 208 4.16 -10.84 7.51
N ALA A 209 5.05 -10.56 6.56
CA ALA A 209 5.31 -9.19 6.12
C ALA A 209 4.03 -8.59 5.54
N PHE A 210 3.66 -7.40 6.01
CA PHE A 210 2.39 -6.78 5.67
C PHE A 210 2.59 -5.48 4.90
N ASP A 211 3.35 -4.53 5.48
CA ASP A 211 3.55 -3.21 4.91
C ASP A 211 4.83 -2.56 5.46
N GLY A 212 5.17 -1.38 4.95
CA GLY A 212 6.11 -0.45 5.55
C GLY A 212 5.40 0.64 6.36
N ASN A 213 6.10 1.26 7.31
CA ASN A 213 5.61 2.48 7.92
C ASN A 213 5.68 3.67 6.93
N TRP A 214 5.09 4.82 7.28
CA TRP A 214 5.07 5.99 6.39
C TRP A 214 6.47 6.42 5.92
N GLU A 215 7.45 6.36 6.82
CA GLU A 215 8.83 6.71 6.53
C GLU A 215 9.49 5.75 5.53
N ALA A 216 8.97 4.53 5.38
CA ALA A 216 9.47 3.55 4.42
C ALA A 216 9.10 3.89 2.97
N MET A 217 8.21 4.85 2.70
CA MET A 217 7.85 5.27 1.33
C MET A 217 9.04 5.80 0.53
N SER A 218 10.08 6.29 1.18
CA SER A 218 11.32 6.72 0.53
C SER A 218 12.37 5.62 0.41
N GLY A 219 12.06 4.40 0.83
CA GLY A 219 13.00 3.26 0.91
C GLY A 219 13.63 2.91 -0.42
N ASP A 220 12.86 2.99 -1.52
CA ASP A 220 13.36 2.72 -2.87
C ASP A 220 14.44 3.71 -3.33
N LEU A 221 14.50 4.89 -2.71
CA LEU A 221 15.54 5.89 -2.98
C LEU A 221 16.68 5.80 -1.96
N LYS A 222 16.34 5.68 -0.69
CA LYS A 222 17.30 5.57 0.42
C LYS A 222 16.63 4.97 1.63
N PHE A 223 17.13 3.83 2.07
CA PHE A 223 16.69 3.21 3.32
C PHE A 223 17.31 3.93 4.54
N ASP A 224 16.46 4.38 5.45
CA ASP A 224 16.85 4.98 6.73
C ASP A 224 16.55 4.02 7.88
N ASN A 225 17.59 3.39 8.40
CA ASN A 225 17.50 2.38 9.45
C ASN A 225 17.01 2.95 10.82
N ALA A 226 17.04 4.27 11.02
CA ALA A 226 16.50 4.90 12.22
C ALA A 226 14.97 4.97 12.19
N LEU A 227 14.38 5.26 11.03
CA LEU A 227 12.98 5.59 10.88
C LEU A 227 12.16 4.52 10.16
N GLN A 228 12.73 3.85 9.15
CA GLN A 228 11.99 2.92 8.29
C GLN A 228 11.84 1.55 8.95
N ARG A 229 10.64 1.00 8.88
CA ARG A 229 10.28 -0.30 9.46
C ARG A 229 9.37 -1.10 8.52
N CYS A 230 9.65 -2.38 8.46
CA CYS A 230 8.69 -3.36 7.99
C CYS A 230 7.69 -3.67 9.12
N ILE A 231 6.44 -3.80 8.77
CA ILE A 231 5.36 -4.20 9.67
C ILE A 231 5.04 -5.66 9.40
N GLY A 232 5.21 -6.50 10.41
CA GLY A 232 4.79 -7.90 10.39
C GLY A 232 3.47 -8.08 11.14
N VAL A 233 2.57 -8.88 10.59
CA VAL A 233 1.38 -9.38 11.30
C VAL A 233 1.80 -10.62 12.07
N ASP A 234 1.51 -10.65 13.40
CA ASP A 234 1.81 -11.78 14.29
C ASP A 234 0.85 -12.98 14.06
#